data_109aa935827957fce74c52fec0e0d5ad
#
_entry.id   109aa935827957fce74c52fec0e0d5ad
#
_cell.length_a   1.000
_cell.length_b   1.000
_cell.length_c   1.000
_cell.angle_alpha   90.00
_cell.angle_beta   90.00
_cell.angle_gamma   90.00
#
_symmetry.space_group_name_H-M   'P 1'
#
loop_
_entity.id
_entity.type
_entity.pdbx_description
1 polymer ?
#
loop_
_entity_poly.entity_id
_entity_poly.type
_entity_poly.pdbx_seq_one_letter_code
_entity_poly.pdbx_strand_id
1 'polypeptide(L)'
;MKEFLTKILNKEQRKTAVELILTPFSWLYGAGVWLRNAAFNMGILKQESFDVPVVSVGNITVGGTGKTPHVEYIVEELCQKYHIGVLSRGYKRETHGFIMARETLGPKDLGDEPYQIYHKFLGMITLAVCEDRRKGIHEMLKLDPDINLILLDDAFQHRYVKPKVNIVLVDYNRPPHNDRLLPLGTLREPFRYILKADIVIVTKCPYDISPLDMKLSSKNLDLYPSQKLY
;
A
#
# COMPACT_ATOMS: atom_id res chain seq x y z
N MET A 1 12.66 32.39 20.85
CA MET A 1 12.15 31.24 21.62
C MET A 1 12.59 29.90 21.01
N LYS A 2 12.44 29.65 19.70
CA LYS A 2 12.91 28.41 19.05
C LYS A 2 14.43 28.16 19.20
N GLU A 3 15.27 29.18 18.99
CA GLU A 3 16.72 29.05 19.14
C GLU A 3 17.20 28.83 20.56
N PHE A 4 16.49 29.39 21.53
CA PHE A 4 16.78 29.19 22.95
C PHE A 4 16.51 27.75 23.40
N LEU A 5 15.39 27.16 22.99
CA LEU A 5 15.06 25.75 23.22
C LEU A 5 15.99 24.81 22.47
N THR A 6 16.48 25.21 21.31
CA THR A 6 17.41 24.40 20.51
C THR A 6 18.81 24.32 21.14
N LYS A 7 19.24 25.35 21.89
CA LYS A 7 20.53 25.38 22.60
C LYS A 7 20.50 24.62 23.93
N ILE A 8 19.34 24.46 24.57
CA ILE A 8 19.24 23.90 25.93
C ILE A 8 19.05 22.39 25.93
N LEU A 9 18.34 21.84 24.89
CA LEU A 9 18.05 20.42 24.83
C LEU A 9 19.10 19.69 23.99
N ASN A 10 19.70 18.64 24.57
CA ASN A 10 20.52 17.71 23.80
C ASN A 10 19.64 16.93 22.82
N LYS A 11 20.25 16.18 21.86
CA LYS A 11 19.57 15.48 20.80
C LYS A 11 18.51 14.48 21.32
N GLU A 12 18.79 13.82 22.43
CA GLU A 12 17.88 12.85 23.05
C GLU A 12 16.70 13.52 23.73
N GLN A 13 16.92 14.62 24.46
CA GLN A 13 15.84 15.38 25.11
C GLN A 13 14.88 16.01 24.08
N ARG A 14 15.41 16.47 22.92
CA ARG A 14 14.57 16.94 21.81
C ARG A 14 13.71 15.82 21.23
N LYS A 15 14.29 14.63 21.07
CA LYS A 15 13.56 13.44 20.60
C LYS A 15 12.43 13.09 21.56
N THR A 16 12.71 13.02 22.85
CA THR A 16 11.72 12.72 23.90
C THR A 16 10.60 13.77 23.96
N ALA A 17 10.92 15.06 23.86
CA ALA A 17 9.94 16.14 23.86
C ALA A 17 9.00 16.07 22.63
N VAL A 18 9.55 15.81 21.45
CA VAL A 18 8.77 15.61 20.22
C VAL A 18 7.89 14.38 20.33
N GLU A 19 8.41 13.27 20.84
CA GLU A 19 7.63 12.04 21.06
C GLU A 19 6.47 12.29 22.04
N LEU A 20 6.68 13.01 23.12
CA LEU A 20 5.64 13.35 24.10
C LEU A 20 4.51 14.16 23.49
N ILE A 21 4.84 15.14 22.64
CA ILE A 21 3.84 15.97 21.92
C ILE A 21 3.09 15.14 20.88
N LEU A 22 3.76 14.28 20.14
CA LEU A 22 3.14 13.51 19.03
C LEU A 22 2.35 12.29 19.53
N THR A 23 2.63 11.78 20.73
CA THR A 23 1.96 10.59 21.27
C THR A 23 0.43 10.69 21.30
N PRO A 24 -0.18 11.77 21.84
CA PRO A 24 -1.65 11.88 21.87
C PRO A 24 -2.26 11.91 20.46
N PHE A 25 -1.59 12.53 19.49
CA PHE A 25 -2.04 12.53 18.10
C PHE A 25 -1.94 11.15 17.46
N SER A 26 -0.91 10.38 17.79
CA SER A 26 -0.77 8.99 17.33
C SER A 26 -1.87 8.09 17.92
N TRP A 27 -2.26 8.29 19.17
CA TRP A 27 -3.38 7.58 19.78
C TRP A 27 -4.72 7.94 19.13
N LEU A 28 -4.95 9.23 18.87
CA LEU A 28 -6.16 9.68 18.18
C LEU A 28 -6.25 9.11 16.75
N TYR A 29 -5.13 9.12 16.02
CA TYR A 29 -5.03 8.47 14.72
C TYR A 29 -5.33 6.98 14.81
N GLY A 30 -4.71 6.28 15.77
CA GLY A 30 -4.92 4.87 16.04
C GLY A 30 -6.38 4.53 16.37
N ALA A 31 -7.03 5.35 17.19
CA ALA A 31 -8.45 5.21 17.52
C ALA A 31 -9.33 5.35 16.26
N GLY A 32 -9.05 6.33 15.39
CA GLY A 32 -9.76 6.50 14.12
C GLY A 32 -9.58 5.31 13.19
N VAL A 33 -8.36 4.80 13.04
CA VAL A 33 -8.05 3.59 12.26
C VAL A 33 -8.76 2.37 12.84
N TRP A 34 -8.73 2.21 14.17
CA TRP A 34 -9.40 1.10 14.86
C TRP A 34 -10.92 1.15 14.64
N LEU A 35 -11.56 2.32 14.84
CA LEU A 35 -12.99 2.50 14.67
C LEU A 35 -13.43 2.19 13.23
N ARG A 36 -12.71 2.70 12.23
CA ARG A 36 -12.96 2.39 10.81
C ARG A 36 -12.88 0.89 10.55
N ASN A 37 -11.84 0.25 11.06
CA ASN A 37 -11.64 -1.18 10.87
C ASN A 37 -12.67 -2.03 11.63
N ALA A 38 -13.10 -1.61 12.80
CA ALA A 38 -14.20 -2.23 13.54
C ALA A 38 -15.52 -2.15 12.76
N ALA A 39 -15.82 -0.99 12.16
CA ALA A 39 -17.01 -0.80 11.33
C ALA A 39 -17.02 -1.75 10.10
N PHE A 40 -15.88 -2.00 9.47
CA PHE A 40 -15.77 -3.04 8.43
C PHE A 40 -15.96 -4.44 8.97
N ASN A 41 -15.38 -4.77 10.13
CA ASN A 41 -15.47 -6.11 10.71
C ASN A 41 -16.90 -6.42 11.19
N MET A 42 -17.65 -5.43 11.64
CA MET A 42 -19.07 -5.53 12.03
C MET A 42 -20.03 -5.47 10.83
N GLY A 43 -19.52 -5.28 9.60
CA GLY A 43 -20.36 -5.18 8.40
C GLY A 43 -21.11 -3.85 8.23
N ILE A 44 -20.87 -2.86 9.10
CA ILE A 44 -21.44 -1.50 8.98
C ILE A 44 -20.91 -0.85 7.69
N LEU A 45 -19.62 -0.93 7.46
CA LEU A 45 -19.00 -0.57 6.18
C LEU A 45 -18.90 -1.83 5.32
N LYS A 46 -19.53 -1.78 4.15
CA LYS A 46 -19.60 -2.94 3.25
C LYS A 46 -18.35 -3.01 2.37
N GLN A 47 -17.86 -4.23 2.18
CA GLN A 47 -16.84 -4.56 1.19
C GLN A 47 -17.52 -5.12 -0.05
N GLU A 48 -17.04 -4.73 -1.21
CA GLU A 48 -17.52 -5.20 -2.50
C GLU A 48 -16.56 -6.23 -3.09
N SER A 49 -17.10 -7.34 -3.58
CA SER A 49 -16.38 -8.35 -4.35
C SER A 49 -16.78 -8.24 -5.80
N PHE A 50 -15.85 -8.55 -6.70
CA PHE A 50 -16.05 -8.51 -8.14
C PHE A 50 -15.92 -9.91 -8.73
N ASP A 51 -16.59 -10.18 -9.85
CA ASP A 51 -16.51 -11.46 -10.56
C ASP A 51 -15.11 -11.66 -11.15
N VAL A 52 -14.47 -10.57 -11.57
CA VAL A 52 -13.07 -10.56 -11.98
C VAL A 52 -12.16 -10.62 -10.73
N PRO A 53 -11.16 -11.52 -10.70
CA PRO A 53 -10.23 -11.59 -9.60
C PRO A 53 -9.47 -10.28 -9.40
N VAL A 54 -9.45 -9.81 -8.16
CA VAL A 54 -8.76 -8.59 -7.76
C VAL A 54 -7.55 -8.96 -6.92
N VAL A 55 -6.37 -8.53 -7.31
CA VAL A 55 -5.11 -8.63 -6.55
C VAL A 55 -4.76 -7.26 -6.01
N SER A 56 -4.50 -7.15 -4.72
CA SER A 56 -4.08 -5.90 -4.08
C SER A 56 -2.61 -5.98 -3.70
N VAL A 57 -1.82 -5.01 -4.13
CA VAL A 57 -0.45 -4.79 -3.68
C VAL A 57 -0.41 -3.54 -2.82
N GLY A 58 0.15 -3.66 -1.62
CA GLY A 58 0.21 -2.51 -0.72
C GLY A 58 1.23 -2.69 0.40
N ASN A 59 1.19 -1.80 1.36
CA ASN A 59 2.03 -1.85 2.54
C ASN A 59 1.29 -1.27 3.76
N ILE A 60 1.83 -1.47 4.95
CA ILE A 60 1.27 -0.91 6.20
C ILE A 60 2.02 0.32 6.70
N THR A 61 3.09 0.74 6.04
CA THR A 61 3.93 1.88 6.41
C THR A 61 3.84 3.00 5.38
N VAL A 62 4.18 4.23 5.74
CA VAL A 62 4.44 5.29 4.77
C VAL A 62 5.85 5.14 4.19
N GLY A 63 6.03 5.59 2.94
CA GLY A 63 7.31 5.59 2.24
C GLY A 63 7.47 4.45 1.24
N GLY A 64 8.60 4.44 0.57
CA GLY A 64 8.88 3.52 -0.54
C GLY A 64 9.24 2.12 -0.05
N THR A 65 8.30 1.21 -0.03
CA THR A 65 8.51 -0.23 0.23
C THR A 65 8.71 -1.04 -1.05
N GLY A 66 8.82 -0.38 -2.21
CA GLY A 66 9.00 -1.06 -3.49
C GLY A 66 7.69 -1.49 -4.17
N LYS A 67 6.55 -0.84 -3.89
CA LYS A 67 5.25 -1.20 -4.50
C LYS A 67 5.30 -1.17 -6.03
N THR A 68 5.72 -0.07 -6.62
CA THR A 68 5.77 0.09 -8.08
C THR A 68 6.59 -1.01 -8.77
N PRO A 69 7.83 -1.32 -8.35
CA PRO A 69 8.57 -2.46 -8.92
C PRO A 69 7.86 -3.81 -8.78
N HIS A 70 7.13 -4.05 -7.69
CA HIS A 70 6.39 -5.31 -7.53
C HIS A 70 5.13 -5.36 -8.37
N VAL A 71 4.42 -4.23 -8.55
CA VAL A 71 3.30 -4.14 -9.49
C VAL A 71 3.81 -4.40 -10.91
N GLU A 72 4.92 -3.78 -11.31
CA GLU A 72 5.56 -4.01 -12.61
C GLU A 72 5.94 -5.49 -12.80
N TYR A 73 6.58 -6.12 -11.81
CA TYR A 73 6.94 -7.53 -11.84
C TYR A 73 5.72 -8.44 -12.02
N ILE A 74 4.62 -8.17 -11.27
CA ILE A 74 3.39 -8.96 -11.40
C ILE A 74 2.77 -8.79 -12.80
N VAL A 75 2.82 -7.58 -13.36
CA VAL A 75 2.36 -7.33 -14.72
C VAL A 75 3.21 -8.10 -15.72
N GLU A 76 4.54 -8.06 -15.64
CA GLU A 76 5.46 -8.79 -16.52
C GLU A 76 5.18 -10.31 -16.52
N GLU A 77 4.96 -10.89 -15.35
CA GLU A 77 4.70 -12.33 -15.21
C GLU A 77 3.32 -12.77 -15.72
N LEU A 78 2.33 -11.88 -15.66
CA LEU A 78 0.93 -12.27 -15.89
C LEU A 78 0.33 -11.72 -17.18
N CYS A 79 0.89 -10.66 -17.80
CA CYS A 79 0.29 -10.01 -18.97
C CYS A 79 0.17 -10.91 -20.21
N GLN A 80 0.96 -12.00 -20.30
CA GLN A 80 0.83 -12.98 -21.36
C GLN A 80 -0.36 -13.94 -21.20
N LYS A 81 -0.92 -14.03 -20.00
CA LYS A 81 -2.01 -14.94 -19.65
C LYS A 81 -3.33 -14.23 -19.32
N TYR A 82 -3.23 -12.98 -18.90
CA TYR A 82 -4.37 -12.18 -18.44
C TYR A 82 -4.40 -10.83 -19.14
N HIS A 83 -5.59 -10.36 -19.44
CA HIS A 83 -5.83 -8.96 -19.79
C HIS A 83 -5.96 -8.17 -18.49
N ILE A 84 -4.87 -7.49 -18.10
CA ILE A 84 -4.73 -6.88 -16.77
C ILE A 84 -5.23 -5.45 -16.79
N GLY A 85 -6.16 -5.15 -15.89
CA GLY A 85 -6.49 -3.78 -15.50
C GLY A 85 -5.70 -3.35 -14.27
N VAL A 86 -4.83 -2.35 -14.39
CA VAL A 86 -4.10 -1.75 -13.26
C VAL A 86 -4.83 -0.52 -12.78
N LEU A 87 -5.21 -0.49 -11.49
CA LEU A 87 -5.89 0.66 -10.89
C LEU A 87 -5.10 1.23 -9.72
N SER A 88 -4.62 2.46 -9.89
CA SER A 88 -3.92 3.22 -8.86
C SER A 88 -4.76 4.38 -8.32
N ARG A 89 -4.29 5.04 -7.27
CA ARG A 89 -4.89 6.26 -6.74
C ARG A 89 -4.57 7.48 -7.60
N GLY A 90 -3.42 7.48 -8.26
CA GLY A 90 -2.88 8.68 -8.88
C GLY A 90 -2.37 9.67 -7.84
N TYR A 91 -1.40 9.25 -7.00
CA TYR A 91 -0.83 10.14 -5.99
C TYR A 91 -0.16 11.36 -6.63
N LYS A 92 -0.44 12.55 -6.07
CA LYS A 92 0.04 13.87 -6.57
C LYS A 92 -0.45 14.30 -7.95
N ARG A 93 -1.42 13.64 -8.57
CA ARG A 93 -2.05 14.12 -9.78
C ARG A 93 -2.84 15.42 -9.52
N GLU A 94 -2.97 16.24 -10.55
CA GLU A 94 -3.78 17.48 -10.49
C GLU A 94 -5.28 17.21 -10.78
N THR A 95 -5.58 16.06 -11.36
CA THR A 95 -6.94 15.64 -11.75
C THR A 95 -7.66 14.89 -10.62
N HIS A 96 -8.98 14.71 -10.75
CA HIS A 96 -9.82 14.00 -9.78
C HIS A 96 -10.78 13.01 -10.47
N GLY A 97 -11.27 12.02 -9.71
CA GLY A 97 -12.21 11.04 -10.19
C GLY A 97 -11.55 9.94 -11.03
N PHE A 98 -12.35 9.25 -11.85
CA PHE A 98 -11.87 8.18 -12.71
C PHE A 98 -11.26 8.74 -13.99
N ILE A 99 -10.05 8.31 -14.31
CA ILE A 99 -9.36 8.61 -15.57
C ILE A 99 -8.69 7.33 -16.07
N MET A 100 -9.06 6.91 -17.28
CA MET A 100 -8.35 5.85 -17.99
C MET A 100 -7.14 6.44 -18.69
N ALA A 101 -5.99 5.80 -18.56
CA ALA A 101 -4.75 6.26 -19.18
C ALA A 101 -4.82 6.21 -20.71
N ARG A 102 -4.24 7.22 -21.35
CA ARG A 102 -4.10 7.37 -22.80
C ARG A 102 -2.75 8.05 -23.07
N GLU A 103 -2.21 7.85 -24.26
CA GLU A 103 -0.92 8.43 -24.66
C GLU A 103 -0.85 9.97 -24.58
N THR A 104 -2.00 10.63 -24.67
CA THR A 104 -2.11 12.09 -24.58
C THR A 104 -2.05 12.64 -23.15
N LEU A 105 -2.10 11.77 -22.13
CA LEU A 105 -2.11 12.14 -20.71
C LEU A 105 -0.69 12.08 -20.14
N GLY A 106 -0.37 13.04 -19.27
CA GLY A 106 0.94 13.15 -18.63
C GLY A 106 0.95 12.76 -17.15
N PRO A 107 2.11 12.91 -16.48
CA PRO A 107 2.25 12.67 -15.05
C PRO A 107 1.33 13.53 -14.18
N LYS A 108 0.99 14.76 -14.65
CA LYS A 108 0.05 15.65 -13.96
C LYS A 108 -1.37 15.10 -13.93
N ASP A 109 -1.75 14.31 -14.93
CA ASP A 109 -3.08 13.75 -15.07
C ASP A 109 -3.23 12.42 -14.33
N LEU A 110 -2.20 11.58 -14.36
CA LEU A 110 -2.20 10.22 -13.84
C LEU A 110 -1.48 10.08 -12.49
N GLY A 111 -0.50 10.95 -12.21
CA GLY A 111 0.50 10.76 -11.16
C GLY A 111 1.75 10.08 -11.70
N ASP A 112 2.90 10.29 -11.05
CA ASP A 112 4.21 9.83 -11.54
C ASP A 112 4.28 8.29 -11.68
N GLU A 113 3.88 7.55 -10.65
CA GLU A 113 3.98 6.08 -10.62
C GLU A 113 3.03 5.42 -11.65
N PRO A 114 1.72 5.77 -11.74
CA PRO A 114 0.86 5.21 -12.76
C PRO A 114 1.29 5.57 -14.19
N TYR A 115 1.80 6.78 -14.39
CA TYR A 115 2.34 7.21 -15.68
C TYR A 115 3.52 6.34 -16.10
N GLN A 116 4.47 6.06 -15.19
CA GLN A 116 5.61 5.17 -15.43
C GLN A 116 5.14 3.77 -15.83
N ILE A 117 4.21 3.17 -15.06
CA ILE A 117 3.68 1.83 -15.33
C ILE A 117 3.00 1.80 -16.71
N TYR A 118 2.16 2.80 -17.01
CA TYR A 118 1.45 2.87 -18.29
C TYR A 118 2.40 2.86 -19.49
N HIS A 119 3.45 3.70 -19.46
CA HIS A 119 4.41 3.78 -20.55
C HIS A 119 5.30 2.55 -20.68
N LYS A 120 5.66 1.91 -19.56
CA LYS A 120 6.43 0.67 -19.57
C LYS A 120 5.66 -0.49 -20.22
N PHE A 121 4.35 -0.55 -20.00
CA PHE A 121 3.48 -1.64 -20.46
C PHE A 121 2.46 -1.20 -21.50
N LEU A 122 2.81 -0.20 -22.30
CA LEU A 122 1.92 0.36 -23.33
C LEU A 122 1.41 -0.75 -24.26
N GLY A 123 0.08 -0.82 -24.42
CA GLY A 123 -0.59 -1.83 -25.22
C GLY A 123 -0.69 -3.24 -24.61
N MET A 124 -0.11 -3.45 -23.42
CA MET A 124 -0.15 -4.75 -22.73
C MET A 124 -1.14 -4.77 -21.56
N ILE A 125 -1.50 -3.59 -21.03
CA ILE A 125 -2.42 -3.45 -19.91
C ILE A 125 -3.39 -2.30 -20.14
N THR A 126 -4.53 -2.35 -19.48
CA THR A 126 -5.40 -1.20 -19.28
C THR A 126 -5.09 -0.57 -17.93
N LEU A 127 -4.71 0.72 -17.91
CA LEU A 127 -4.42 1.42 -16.67
C LEU A 127 -5.43 2.54 -16.43
N ALA A 128 -5.86 2.68 -15.19
CA ALA A 128 -6.68 3.80 -14.76
C ALA A 128 -6.29 4.31 -13.37
N VAL A 129 -6.70 5.53 -13.05
CA VAL A 129 -6.55 6.12 -11.73
C VAL A 129 -7.91 6.56 -11.19
N CYS A 130 -8.14 6.30 -9.91
CA CYS A 130 -9.37 6.71 -9.22
C CYS A 130 -9.15 6.66 -7.70
N GLU A 131 -9.65 7.63 -6.95
CA GLU A 131 -9.58 7.63 -5.48
C GLU A 131 -10.48 6.55 -4.88
N ASP A 132 -11.71 6.40 -5.38
CA ASP A 132 -12.60 5.28 -5.02
C ASP A 132 -12.34 4.08 -5.94
N ARG A 133 -11.67 3.06 -5.38
CA ARG A 133 -11.30 1.84 -6.12
C ARG A 133 -12.52 1.05 -6.62
N ARG A 134 -13.65 1.09 -5.91
CA ARG A 134 -14.90 0.41 -6.35
C ARG A 134 -15.39 1.04 -7.64
N LYS A 135 -15.57 2.37 -7.60
CA LYS A 135 -15.95 3.13 -8.80
C LYS A 135 -14.95 2.90 -9.93
N GLY A 136 -13.65 2.93 -9.61
CA GLY A 136 -12.58 2.70 -10.58
C GLY A 136 -12.71 1.35 -11.29
N ILE A 137 -12.93 0.26 -10.54
CA ILE A 137 -13.11 -1.08 -11.12
C ILE A 137 -14.36 -1.13 -12.00
N HIS A 138 -15.51 -0.61 -11.54
CA HIS A 138 -16.73 -0.60 -12.35
C HIS A 138 -16.56 0.15 -13.68
N GLU A 139 -15.97 1.34 -13.65
CA GLU A 139 -15.74 2.12 -14.87
C GLU A 139 -14.72 1.44 -15.79
N MET A 140 -13.69 0.81 -15.26
CA MET A 140 -12.73 0.06 -16.07
C MET A 140 -13.40 -1.11 -16.79
N LEU A 141 -14.13 -1.96 -16.06
CA LEU A 141 -14.82 -3.12 -16.63
C LEU A 141 -15.92 -2.74 -17.61
N LYS A 142 -16.51 -1.57 -17.46
CA LYS A 142 -17.50 -1.03 -18.42
C LYS A 142 -16.85 -0.57 -19.73
N LEU A 143 -15.66 0.05 -19.64
CA LEU A 143 -14.94 0.58 -20.81
C LEU A 143 -14.09 -0.47 -21.52
N ASP A 144 -13.63 -1.46 -20.77
CA ASP A 144 -12.81 -2.57 -21.26
C ASP A 144 -13.31 -3.89 -20.63
N PRO A 145 -14.36 -4.51 -21.23
CA PRO A 145 -14.95 -5.74 -20.70
C PRO A 145 -14.05 -6.98 -20.79
N ASP A 146 -12.97 -6.91 -21.57
CA ASP A 146 -12.03 -8.02 -21.75
C ASP A 146 -11.08 -8.19 -20.57
N ILE A 147 -11.03 -7.21 -19.65
CA ILE A 147 -10.25 -7.30 -18.42
C ILE A 147 -10.70 -8.52 -17.61
N ASN A 148 -9.76 -9.42 -17.34
CA ASN A 148 -10.00 -10.64 -16.58
C ASN A 148 -9.13 -10.77 -15.32
N LEU A 149 -8.32 -9.74 -15.00
CA LEU A 149 -7.56 -9.57 -13.76
C LEU A 149 -7.45 -8.09 -13.42
N ILE A 150 -7.80 -7.70 -12.20
CA ILE A 150 -7.56 -6.34 -11.68
C ILE A 150 -6.39 -6.37 -10.70
N LEU A 151 -5.42 -5.49 -10.92
CA LEU A 151 -4.31 -5.26 -10.02
C LEU A 151 -4.45 -3.87 -9.38
N LEU A 152 -4.64 -3.84 -8.06
CA LEU A 152 -4.75 -2.59 -7.30
C LEU A 152 -3.40 -2.19 -6.73
N ASP A 153 -2.94 -1.01 -7.09
CA ASP A 153 -1.74 -0.41 -6.55
C ASP A 153 -2.05 0.47 -5.32
N ASP A 154 -1.24 0.31 -4.26
CA ASP A 154 -1.35 0.97 -2.94
C ASP A 154 -2.79 0.94 -2.37
N ALA A 155 -3.38 -0.25 -2.31
CA ALA A 155 -4.78 -0.39 -1.94
C ALA A 155 -5.03 -1.15 -0.62
N PHE A 156 -4.01 -1.52 0.14
CA PHE A 156 -4.16 -2.30 1.38
C PHE A 156 -5.08 -1.62 2.40
N GLN A 157 -5.04 -0.28 2.50
CA GLN A 157 -5.92 0.49 3.36
C GLN A 157 -7.34 0.68 2.78
N HIS A 158 -7.55 0.39 1.49
CA HIS A 158 -8.83 0.63 0.81
C HIS A 158 -9.77 -0.58 0.94
N ARG A 159 -10.25 -0.83 2.17
CA ARG A 159 -11.06 -2.00 2.53
C ARG A 159 -12.45 -2.06 1.88
N TYR A 160 -12.88 -1.07 1.13
CA TYR A 160 -14.14 -1.10 0.40
C TYR A 160 -14.17 -2.12 -0.74
N VAL A 161 -13.01 -2.49 -1.28
CA VAL A 161 -12.84 -3.62 -2.19
C VAL A 161 -12.36 -4.82 -1.41
N LYS A 162 -12.96 -6.00 -1.64
CA LYS A 162 -12.48 -7.27 -1.10
C LYS A 162 -11.62 -7.96 -2.15
N PRO A 163 -10.30 -7.91 -2.07
CA PRO A 163 -9.44 -8.58 -3.04
C PRO A 163 -9.52 -10.10 -2.89
N LYS A 164 -9.22 -10.81 -3.97
CA LYS A 164 -9.03 -12.27 -3.98
C LYS A 164 -7.68 -12.65 -3.37
N VAL A 165 -6.65 -11.81 -3.60
CA VAL A 165 -5.31 -11.97 -3.04
C VAL A 165 -4.82 -10.61 -2.55
N ASN A 166 -4.34 -10.57 -1.32
CA ASN A 166 -3.77 -9.40 -0.67
C ASN A 166 -2.26 -9.60 -0.48
N ILE A 167 -1.46 -8.79 -1.16
CA ILE A 167 0.00 -8.81 -1.07
C ILE A 167 0.45 -7.59 -0.26
N VAL A 168 1.21 -7.84 0.80
CA VAL A 168 1.78 -6.77 1.65
C VAL A 168 3.29 -6.79 1.56
N LEU A 169 3.86 -5.63 1.25
CA LEU A 169 5.29 -5.42 1.19
C LEU A 169 5.81 -4.86 2.51
N VAL A 170 6.89 -5.45 3.00
CA VAL A 170 7.57 -5.08 4.23
C VAL A 170 9.03 -4.74 3.92
N ASP A 171 9.47 -3.54 4.28
CA ASP A 171 10.87 -3.13 4.10
C ASP A 171 11.75 -3.79 5.17
N TYR A 172 12.73 -4.60 4.76
CA TYR A 172 13.67 -5.28 5.66
C TYR A 172 14.38 -4.31 6.60
N ASN A 173 14.77 -3.13 6.10
CA ASN A 173 15.50 -2.13 6.87
C ASN A 173 14.61 -1.32 7.84
N ARG A 174 13.28 -1.47 7.72
CA ARG A 174 12.29 -0.79 8.57
C ARG A 174 11.19 -1.76 8.99
N PRO A 175 11.53 -2.75 9.86
CA PRO A 175 10.60 -3.78 10.26
C PRO A 175 9.42 -3.17 11.03
N PRO A 176 8.17 -3.44 10.62
CA PRO A 176 6.99 -2.74 11.15
C PRO A 176 6.66 -3.09 12.60
N HIS A 177 7.16 -4.21 13.14
CA HIS A 177 6.95 -4.60 14.54
C HIS A 177 7.66 -3.67 15.55
N ASN A 178 8.68 -2.93 15.09
CA ASN A 178 9.42 -1.95 15.90
C ASN A 178 8.95 -0.51 15.68
N ASP A 179 7.93 -0.31 14.85
CA ASP A 179 7.45 1.03 14.44
C ASP A 179 6.14 1.39 15.15
N ARG A 180 5.79 2.67 15.11
CA ARG A 180 4.61 3.25 15.74
C ARG A 180 3.68 3.84 14.68
N LEU A 181 2.42 4.04 15.09
CA LEU A 181 1.42 4.69 14.22
C LEU A 181 1.77 6.15 13.96
N LEU A 182 1.33 6.64 12.81
CA LEU A 182 1.39 8.07 12.47
C LEU A 182 0.73 8.93 13.55
N PRO A 183 1.22 10.14 13.80
CA PRO A 183 2.43 10.77 13.24
C PRO A 183 3.72 10.44 14.02
N LEU A 184 3.67 9.60 15.05
CA LEU A 184 4.80 9.27 15.90
C LEU A 184 5.80 8.34 15.19
N GLY A 185 5.32 7.42 14.39
CA GLY A 185 6.09 6.52 13.54
C GLY A 185 5.63 6.57 12.09
N THR A 186 5.84 5.48 11.35
CA THR A 186 5.49 5.40 9.92
C THR A 186 4.33 4.47 9.63
N LEU A 187 3.76 3.79 10.62
CA LEU A 187 2.63 2.87 10.41
C LEU A 187 1.35 3.62 10.05
N ARG A 188 0.74 3.25 8.92
CA ARG A 188 -0.61 3.66 8.49
C ARG A 188 -1.71 2.84 9.15
N GLU A 189 -1.38 1.60 9.54
CA GLU A 189 -2.26 0.63 10.17
C GLU A 189 -1.49 -0.05 11.32
N PRO A 190 -2.14 -0.49 12.40
CA PRO A 190 -1.49 -1.29 13.43
C PRO A 190 -0.78 -2.49 12.82
N PHE A 191 0.40 -2.82 13.31
CA PHE A 191 1.23 -3.92 12.79
C PHE A 191 0.45 -5.24 12.59
N ARG A 192 -0.42 -5.60 13.53
CA ARG A 192 -1.26 -6.81 13.45
C ARG A 192 -2.15 -6.89 12.20
N TYR A 193 -2.35 -5.78 11.49
CA TYR A 193 -3.13 -5.81 10.24
C TYR A 193 -2.39 -6.50 9.09
N ILE A 194 -1.08 -6.75 9.22
CA ILE A 194 -0.33 -7.62 8.30
C ILE A 194 -0.94 -9.03 8.22
N LEU A 195 -1.64 -9.47 9.28
CA LEU A 195 -2.34 -10.76 9.32
C LEU A 195 -3.54 -10.85 8.38
N LYS A 196 -3.93 -9.75 7.72
CA LYS A 196 -4.95 -9.74 6.65
C LYS A 196 -4.36 -9.98 5.26
N ALA A 197 -3.05 -10.04 5.13
CA ALA A 197 -2.39 -10.37 3.88
C ALA A 197 -2.46 -11.89 3.64
N ASP A 198 -2.60 -12.29 2.40
CA ASP A 198 -2.42 -13.68 1.97
C ASP A 198 -0.95 -13.97 1.69
N ILE A 199 -0.25 -12.95 1.19
CA ILE A 199 1.17 -13.00 0.85
C ILE A 199 1.88 -11.79 1.49
N VAL A 200 2.99 -12.06 2.15
CA VAL A 200 3.90 -11.03 2.67
C VAL A 200 5.24 -11.17 1.94
N ILE A 201 5.75 -10.07 1.43
CA ILE A 201 7.04 -10.02 0.74
C ILE A 201 7.96 -9.08 1.51
N VAL A 202 9.11 -9.59 1.95
CA VAL A 202 10.15 -8.77 2.57
C VAL A 202 11.03 -8.20 1.46
N THR A 203 11.02 -6.89 1.34
CA THR A 203 11.70 -6.17 0.27
C THR A 203 13.00 -5.54 0.75
N LYS A 204 13.88 -5.17 -0.18
CA LYS A 204 15.16 -4.49 0.09
C LYS A 204 16.07 -5.28 1.02
N CYS A 205 15.98 -6.60 1.01
CA CYS A 205 16.94 -7.45 1.67
C CYS A 205 18.34 -7.22 1.10
N PRO A 206 19.39 -7.19 1.95
CA PRO A 206 20.75 -7.26 1.46
C PRO A 206 20.95 -8.50 0.57
N TYR A 207 21.80 -8.37 -0.46
CA TYR A 207 22.07 -9.49 -1.38
C TYR A 207 22.70 -10.70 -0.66
N ASP A 208 23.48 -10.42 0.39
CA ASP A 208 24.23 -11.38 1.19
C ASP A 208 23.55 -11.67 2.55
N ILE A 209 22.23 -11.48 2.65
CA ILE A 209 21.49 -11.76 3.89
C ILE A 209 21.72 -13.20 4.35
N SER A 210 22.09 -13.36 5.64
CA SER A 210 22.29 -14.69 6.20
C SER A 210 20.95 -15.42 6.37
N PRO A 211 20.91 -16.78 6.25
CA PRO A 211 19.71 -17.57 6.52
C PRO A 211 19.15 -17.36 7.93
N LEU A 212 20.01 -17.05 8.90
CA LEU A 212 19.61 -16.77 10.29
C LEU A 212 18.87 -15.43 10.39
N ASP A 213 19.41 -14.37 9.76
CA ASP A 213 18.77 -13.04 9.76
C ASP A 213 17.44 -13.07 9.03
N MET A 214 17.34 -13.81 7.92
CA MET A 214 16.09 -14.04 7.22
C MET A 214 15.06 -14.73 8.11
N LYS A 215 15.47 -15.77 8.85
CA LYS A 215 14.61 -16.50 9.79
C LYS A 215 14.18 -15.62 10.97
N LEU A 216 15.06 -14.79 11.51
CA LEU A 216 14.73 -13.86 12.58
C LEU A 216 13.75 -12.78 12.11
N SER A 217 13.99 -12.21 10.93
CA SER A 217 13.09 -11.24 10.31
C SER A 217 11.69 -11.81 10.11
N SER A 218 11.59 -13.04 9.57
CA SER A 218 10.32 -13.72 9.37
C SER A 218 9.59 -14.05 10.68
N LYS A 219 10.31 -14.49 11.71
CA LYS A 219 9.75 -14.79 13.03
C LYS A 219 9.12 -13.54 13.68
N ASN A 220 9.75 -12.38 13.52
CA ASN A 220 9.27 -11.13 14.07
C ASN A 220 7.98 -10.60 13.40
N LEU A 221 7.61 -11.14 12.23
CA LEU A 221 6.35 -10.80 11.57
C LEU A 221 5.14 -11.54 12.16
N ASP A 222 5.36 -12.61 12.92
CA ASP A 222 4.34 -13.40 13.64
C ASP A 222 3.13 -13.74 12.74
N LEU A 223 3.42 -14.27 11.55
CA LEU A 223 2.43 -14.58 10.52
C LEU A 223 1.68 -15.87 10.82
N TYR A 224 0.43 -15.96 10.36
CA TYR A 224 -0.31 -17.22 10.40
C TYR A 224 0.31 -18.27 9.44
N PRO A 225 0.18 -19.59 9.75
CA PRO A 225 0.67 -20.65 8.87
C PRO A 225 0.05 -20.66 7.46
N SER A 226 -1.13 -20.04 7.29
CA SER A 226 -1.80 -19.91 6.00
C SER A 226 -1.23 -18.81 5.11
N GLN A 227 -0.46 -17.88 5.68
CA GLN A 227 0.16 -16.78 4.94
C GLN A 227 1.46 -17.24 4.29
N LYS A 228 1.68 -16.81 3.05
CA LYS A 228 2.94 -17.09 2.35
C LYS A 228 3.92 -15.94 2.57
N LEU A 229 5.15 -16.27 2.86
CA LEU A 229 6.26 -15.32 3.05
C LEU A 229 7.31 -15.53 1.96
N TYR A 230 7.74 -14.44 1.35
CA TYR A 230 8.78 -14.40 0.33
C TYR A 230 9.81 -13.30 0.64
#